data_6d2ac3182be4c102dda4757831a3c8fc
#
_entry.id   6d2ac3182be4c102dda4757831a3c8fc
#
_cell.length_a   1.000
_cell.length_b   1.000
_cell.length_c   1.000
_cell.angle_alpha   90.00
_cell.angle_beta   90.00
_cell.angle_gamma   90.00
#
_symmetry.space_group_name_H-M   'P 1'
#
loop_
_entity.id
_entity.type
_entity.pdbx_description
1 polymer ?
#
loop_
_entity_poly.entity_id
_entity_poly.type
_entity_poly.pdbx_seq_one_letter_code
_entity_poly.pdbx_strand_id
1 'polypeptide(L)'
;MLFAASMTFMAAAQEKQEVKVQKMEINVTADDYRIISDEVRDGVRYVSAAPSAKVCSKQIDIEIRDGVILKVVYTRGCEGNAKGIGALIKDMTVEEAIRRLDGITCGKRGTSCPDQLARVLKAI
;
A
#
# COMPACT_ATOMS: atom_id res chain seq x y z
N MET A 1 14.37 39.56 15.70
CA MET A 1 13.05 39.36 15.61
C MET A 1 12.61 38.65 14.44
N LEU A 2 13.17 38.81 13.32
CA LEU A 2 12.73 38.17 12.18
C LEU A 2 13.10 36.74 12.04
N PHE A 3 13.97 36.25 12.84
CA PHE A 3 14.48 34.93 12.69
C PHE A 3 13.53 33.88 13.16
N ALA A 4 12.65 34.23 14.02
CA ALA A 4 11.78 33.20 14.60
C ALA A 4 10.91 32.55 13.59
N ALA A 5 10.51 33.28 12.61
CA ALA A 5 9.61 32.71 11.64
C ALA A 5 10.25 31.65 10.78
N SER A 6 11.50 31.84 10.45
CA SER A 6 12.14 30.85 9.64
C SER A 6 12.39 29.59 10.36
N MET A 7 12.68 29.65 11.63
CA MET A 7 12.91 28.47 12.35
C MET A 7 11.67 27.66 12.51
N THR A 8 10.58 28.30 12.68
CA THR A 8 9.35 27.57 12.81
C THR A 8 9.03 26.81 11.56
N PHE A 9 9.34 27.39 10.43
CA PHE A 9 9.04 26.73 9.21
C PHE A 9 9.86 25.50 9.02
N MET A 10 11.10 25.50 9.40
CA MET A 10 11.90 24.34 9.27
C MET A 10 11.46 23.24 10.17
N ALA A 11 11.01 23.54 11.31
CA ALA A 11 10.55 22.50 12.22
C ALA A 11 9.36 21.79 11.63
N ALA A 12 8.50 22.48 10.96
CA ALA A 12 7.35 21.84 10.38
C ALA A 12 7.74 20.88 9.29
N ALA A 13 8.76 21.20 8.55
CA ALA A 13 9.19 20.33 7.50
C ALA A 13 9.72 19.03 8.04
N GLN A 14 10.37 19.06 9.17
CA GLN A 14 10.86 17.85 9.73
C GLN A 14 9.80 17.01 10.30
N GLU A 15 8.81 17.56 10.83
CA GLU A 15 7.77 16.76 11.42
C GLU A 15 7.10 15.88 10.44
N LYS A 16 7.04 16.28 9.19
CA LYS A 16 6.39 15.43 8.24
C LYS A 16 7.06 14.15 8.05
N GLN A 17 8.34 14.09 8.20
CA GLN A 17 9.01 12.85 7.99
C GLN A 17 8.81 11.90 9.08
N GLU A 18 8.66 12.37 10.26
CA GLU A 18 8.51 11.47 11.36
C GLU A 18 7.19 10.82 11.40
N VAL A 19 6.19 11.47 10.91
CA VAL A 19 4.87 10.92 10.97
C VAL A 19 4.76 9.63 10.23
N LYS A 20 5.55 9.42 9.21
CA LYS A 20 5.44 8.21 8.51
C LYS A 20 5.85 7.02 9.22
N VAL A 21 6.78 7.11 10.06
CA VAL A 21 7.27 5.96 10.75
C VAL A 21 6.27 5.35 11.64
N GLN A 22 5.40 6.09 12.18
CA GLN A 22 4.53 5.52 13.11
C GLN A 22 3.47 4.69 12.58
N LYS A 23 3.20 4.74 11.33
CA LYS A 23 2.18 3.91 10.79
C LYS A 23 2.51 2.51 10.79
N MET A 24 3.75 2.19 10.90
CA MET A 24 4.14 0.83 10.86
C MET A 24 3.65 0.01 11.96
N GLU A 25 3.23 0.57 13.00
CA GLU A 25 2.84 -0.23 14.09
C GLU A 25 1.45 -0.55 14.18
N ILE A 26 0.68 -0.26 13.23
CA ILE A 26 -0.66 -0.56 13.28
C ILE A 26 -0.92 -1.94 13.31
N ASN A 27 -1.59 -2.40 14.27
CA ASN A 27 -1.87 -3.66 14.50
C ASN A 27 -2.91 -4.19 13.71
N VAL A 28 -2.76 -5.20 13.06
CA VAL A 28 -3.68 -5.81 12.21
C VAL A 28 -3.99 -7.18 12.69
N THR A 29 -5.19 -7.61 12.61
CA THR A 29 -5.55 -8.93 13.11
C THR A 29 -4.85 -9.95 12.28
N ALA A 30 -4.64 -11.09 12.83
CA ALA A 30 -3.94 -12.17 12.17
C ALA A 30 -4.63 -12.59 10.91
N ASP A 31 -5.90 -12.30 10.76
CA ASP A 31 -6.66 -12.74 9.65
C ASP A 31 -6.71 -11.75 8.51
N ASP A 32 -6.02 -10.67 8.59
CA ASP A 32 -6.01 -9.65 7.55
C ASP A 32 -4.58 -9.28 7.17
N TYR A 33 -4.40 -8.25 6.34
CA TYR A 33 -3.08 -7.85 5.88
C TYR A 33 -2.26 -7.19 6.98
N ARG A 34 -0.97 -7.08 6.74
CA ARG A 34 -0.07 -6.35 7.64
C ARG A 34 0.90 -5.53 6.78
N ILE A 35 1.07 -4.28 7.10
CA ILE A 35 2.01 -3.43 6.39
C ILE A 35 3.43 -3.72 6.90
N ILE A 36 4.32 -4.09 6.01
CA ILE A 36 5.70 -4.39 6.35
C ILE A 36 6.53 -3.12 6.30
N SER A 37 6.38 -2.33 5.26
CA SER A 37 7.12 -1.08 5.13
C SER A 37 6.34 -0.10 4.27
N ASP A 38 6.59 1.18 4.47
CA ASP A 38 5.90 2.24 3.74
C ASP A 38 6.83 3.45 3.75
N GLU A 39 7.49 3.70 2.65
CA GLU A 39 8.46 4.80 2.60
C GLU A 39 8.37 5.52 1.27
N VAL A 40 8.84 6.76 1.24
CA VAL A 40 8.85 7.56 0.04
C VAL A 40 10.28 7.89 -0.35
N ARG A 41 10.63 7.66 -1.61
CA ARG A 41 11.94 8.00 -2.13
C ARG A 41 11.76 8.62 -3.50
N ASP A 42 12.31 9.81 -3.69
CA ASP A 42 12.26 10.52 -4.98
C ASP A 42 10.83 10.67 -5.52
N GLY A 43 9.91 10.95 -4.63
CA GLY A 43 8.53 11.17 -5.02
C GLY A 43 7.71 9.91 -5.26
N VAL A 44 8.31 8.75 -5.08
CA VAL A 44 7.61 7.49 -5.25
C VAL A 44 7.41 6.84 -3.88
N ARG A 45 6.21 6.40 -3.62
CA ARG A 45 5.89 5.71 -2.38
C ARG A 45 6.04 4.22 -2.61
N TYR A 46 6.83 3.57 -1.77
CA TYR A 46 7.08 2.14 -1.84
C TYR A 46 6.43 1.47 -0.64
N VAL A 47 5.49 0.62 -0.87
CA VAL A 47 4.77 -0.07 0.20
C VAL A 47 4.93 -1.56 0.03
N SER A 48 5.26 -2.25 1.11
CA SER A 48 5.29 -3.71 1.11
C SER A 48 4.32 -4.18 2.17
N ALA A 49 3.53 -5.15 1.85
CA ALA A 49 2.53 -5.67 2.77
C ALA A 49 2.46 -7.19 2.70
N ALA A 50 2.12 -7.81 3.80
CA ALA A 50 1.85 -9.22 3.85
C ALA A 50 0.35 -9.39 3.86
N PRO A 51 -0.24 -10.04 2.86
CA PRO A 51 -1.69 -10.25 2.86
C PRO A 51 -2.09 -11.32 3.86
N SER A 52 -3.36 -11.46 4.04
CA SER A 52 -3.92 -12.45 4.93
C SER A 52 -3.43 -13.85 4.57
N ALA A 53 -3.28 -14.70 5.56
CA ALA A 53 -2.90 -16.09 5.34
C ALA A 53 -3.98 -16.85 4.57
N LYS A 54 -5.15 -16.29 4.41
CA LYS A 54 -6.22 -16.91 3.67
C LYS A 54 -6.03 -16.86 2.17
N VAL A 55 -5.08 -16.07 1.68
CA VAL A 55 -4.86 -15.94 0.25
C VAL A 55 -3.55 -16.61 -0.16
N CYS A 56 -3.36 -16.80 -1.46
CA CYS A 56 -2.20 -17.53 -1.95
C CYS A 56 -0.92 -16.75 -1.90
N SER A 57 -0.97 -15.45 -2.09
CA SER A 57 0.24 -14.64 -2.13
C SER A 57 0.79 -14.41 -0.73
N LYS A 58 2.07 -14.13 -0.65
CA LYS A 58 2.73 -13.92 0.63
C LYS A 58 3.19 -12.50 0.82
N GLN A 59 3.31 -11.75 -0.24
CA GLN A 59 3.72 -10.36 -0.13
C GLN A 59 3.20 -9.58 -1.34
N ILE A 60 2.89 -8.33 -1.11
CA ILE A 60 2.44 -7.41 -2.15
C ILE A 60 3.34 -6.20 -2.06
N ASP A 61 4.00 -5.86 -3.15
CA ASP A 61 4.86 -4.68 -3.21
C ASP A 61 4.24 -3.69 -4.18
N ILE A 62 4.07 -2.47 -3.74
CA ILE A 62 3.35 -1.44 -4.48
C ILE A 62 4.19 -0.19 -4.63
N GLU A 63 4.18 0.41 -5.81
CA GLU A 63 4.85 1.68 -6.05
C GLU A 63 3.80 2.68 -6.54
N ILE A 64 3.74 3.83 -5.91
CA ILE A 64 2.74 4.85 -6.20
C ILE A 64 3.39 6.21 -6.36
N ARG A 65 2.97 6.97 -7.37
CA ARG A 65 3.42 8.36 -7.52
C ARG A 65 2.19 9.22 -7.80
N ASP A 66 2.02 10.26 -7.02
CA ASP A 66 0.91 11.21 -7.21
C ASP A 66 -0.45 10.52 -7.30
N GLY A 67 -0.65 9.54 -6.47
CA GLY A 67 -1.94 8.85 -6.42
C GLY A 67 -2.17 7.85 -7.54
N VAL A 68 -1.15 7.60 -8.36
CA VAL A 68 -1.25 6.66 -9.48
C VAL A 68 -0.34 5.47 -9.22
N ILE A 69 -0.84 4.29 -9.45
CA ILE A 69 -0.09 3.06 -9.23
C ILE A 69 0.90 2.88 -10.38
N LEU A 70 2.18 2.80 -10.04
CA LEU A 70 3.21 2.55 -11.03
C LEU A 70 3.48 1.07 -11.21
N LYS A 71 3.36 0.31 -10.14
CA LYS A 71 3.72 -1.10 -10.20
C LYS A 71 3.14 -1.85 -9.02
N VAL A 72 2.70 -3.07 -9.22
CA VAL A 72 2.31 -3.96 -8.15
C VAL A 72 2.88 -5.33 -8.46
N VAL A 73 3.58 -5.91 -7.48
CA VAL A 73 4.16 -7.23 -7.63
C VAL A 73 3.71 -8.09 -6.48
N TYR A 74 3.20 -9.25 -6.78
CA TYR A 74 2.85 -10.24 -5.78
C TYR A 74 3.98 -11.26 -5.70
N THR A 75 4.32 -11.68 -4.50
CA THR A 75 5.28 -12.77 -4.29
C THR A 75 4.47 -14.00 -3.93
N ARG A 76 4.69 -15.08 -4.65
CA ARG A 76 3.96 -16.34 -4.49
C ARG A 76 2.53 -16.20 -4.94
N GLY A 77 1.83 -17.28 -4.97
CA GLY A 77 0.45 -17.33 -5.42
C GLY A 77 0.36 -17.78 -6.87
N CYS A 78 -0.78 -17.57 -7.49
CA CYS A 78 -1.00 -17.91 -8.86
C CYS A 78 -0.28 -16.91 -9.75
N GLU A 79 0.81 -17.34 -10.34
CA GLU A 79 1.69 -16.44 -11.03
C GLU A 79 0.98 -15.70 -12.17
N GLY A 80 0.20 -16.41 -12.95
CA GLY A 80 -0.52 -15.78 -14.05
C GLY A 80 -1.51 -14.73 -13.60
N ASN A 81 -2.28 -15.05 -12.58
CA ASN A 81 -3.25 -14.10 -12.05
C ASN A 81 -2.56 -12.89 -11.44
N ALA A 82 -1.48 -13.11 -10.72
CA ALA A 82 -0.74 -12.02 -10.09
C ALA A 82 -0.17 -11.06 -11.13
N LYS A 83 0.40 -11.60 -12.18
CA LYS A 83 0.94 -10.78 -13.25
C LYS A 83 -0.17 -10.06 -14.00
N GLY A 84 -1.30 -10.72 -14.17
CA GLY A 84 -2.44 -10.13 -14.85
C GLY A 84 -3.01 -8.95 -14.08
N ILE A 85 -3.17 -9.10 -12.77
CA ILE A 85 -3.66 -8.02 -11.93
C ILE A 85 -2.69 -6.84 -12.00
N GLY A 86 -1.39 -7.11 -11.86
CA GLY A 86 -0.39 -6.05 -11.92
C GLY A 86 -0.41 -5.29 -13.23
N ALA A 87 -0.61 -6.01 -14.33
CA ALA A 87 -0.64 -5.38 -15.63
C ALA A 87 -1.90 -4.54 -15.82
N LEU A 88 -3.04 -5.01 -15.32
CA LEU A 88 -4.29 -4.31 -15.50
C LEU A 88 -4.38 -3.02 -14.69
N ILE A 89 -3.82 -3.00 -13.50
CA ILE A 89 -3.95 -1.83 -12.64
C ILE A 89 -2.80 -0.85 -12.75
N LYS A 90 -1.79 -1.19 -13.52
CA LYS A 90 -0.70 -0.27 -13.74
C LYS A 90 -1.24 0.99 -14.39
N ASP A 91 -0.80 2.15 -13.91
CA ASP A 91 -1.23 3.46 -14.36
C ASP A 91 -2.64 3.84 -13.95
N MET A 92 -3.26 3.03 -13.11
CA MET A 92 -4.59 3.33 -12.58
C MET A 92 -4.45 4.17 -11.33
N THR A 93 -5.43 5.03 -11.03
CA THR A 93 -5.40 5.74 -9.76
C THR A 93 -5.67 4.77 -8.64
N VAL A 94 -5.20 5.09 -7.45
CA VAL A 94 -5.43 4.28 -6.27
C VAL A 94 -6.92 4.09 -6.05
N GLU A 95 -7.70 5.14 -6.18
CA GLU A 95 -9.15 5.06 -5.97
C GLU A 95 -9.83 4.13 -6.97
N GLU A 96 -9.40 4.19 -8.20
CA GLU A 96 -10.00 3.32 -9.21
C GLU A 96 -9.65 1.86 -8.96
N ALA A 97 -8.41 1.59 -8.56
CA ALA A 97 -8.01 0.22 -8.24
C ALA A 97 -8.81 -0.31 -7.07
N ILE A 98 -9.00 0.49 -6.03
CA ILE A 98 -9.80 0.09 -4.90
C ILE A 98 -11.22 -0.23 -5.35
N ARG A 99 -11.79 0.65 -6.14
CA ARG A 99 -13.17 0.46 -6.59
C ARG A 99 -13.35 -0.84 -7.36
N ARG A 100 -12.37 -1.21 -8.14
CA ARG A 100 -12.48 -2.41 -8.96
C ARG A 100 -12.16 -3.71 -8.23
N LEU A 101 -11.29 -3.65 -7.24
CA LEU A 101 -10.81 -4.86 -6.60
C LEU A 101 -11.44 -5.16 -5.25
N ASP A 102 -12.01 -4.16 -4.62
CA ASP A 102 -12.55 -4.31 -3.29
C ASP A 102 -13.71 -5.28 -3.28
N GLY A 103 -13.70 -6.20 -2.36
CA GLY A 103 -14.83 -7.12 -2.20
C GLY A 103 -14.79 -8.35 -3.08
N ILE A 104 -13.76 -8.51 -3.91
CA ILE A 104 -13.64 -9.71 -4.70
C ILE A 104 -13.18 -10.84 -3.79
N THR A 105 -13.96 -11.92 -3.73
CA THR A 105 -13.60 -13.02 -2.85
C THR A 105 -13.27 -14.26 -3.66
N CYS A 106 -12.51 -15.15 -3.05
CA CYS A 106 -12.09 -16.37 -3.68
C CYS A 106 -12.74 -17.54 -2.94
N GLY A 107 -13.77 -18.10 -3.50
CA GLY A 107 -14.51 -19.20 -2.87
C GLY A 107 -15.12 -18.75 -1.57
N LYS A 108 -14.90 -19.52 -0.52
CA LYS A 108 -15.48 -19.23 0.77
C LYS A 108 -14.50 -18.51 1.69
N ARG A 109 -13.42 -18.01 1.15
CA ARG A 109 -12.38 -17.41 1.99
C ARG A 109 -12.74 -16.06 2.54
N GLY A 110 -13.72 -15.38 1.97
CA GLY A 110 -14.10 -14.04 2.42
C GLY A 110 -13.18 -12.95 1.95
N THR A 111 -12.11 -13.27 1.22
CA THR A 111 -11.16 -12.32 0.67
C THR A 111 -10.41 -12.97 -0.49
N SER A 112 -9.52 -12.27 -1.13
CA SER A 112 -8.71 -12.77 -2.23
C SER A 112 -7.47 -11.92 -2.36
N CYS A 113 -6.55 -12.32 -3.23
CA CYS A 113 -5.36 -11.49 -3.47
C CYS A 113 -5.74 -10.10 -3.97
N PRO A 114 -6.65 -9.94 -4.94
CA PRO A 114 -7.07 -8.60 -5.35
C PRO A 114 -7.75 -7.81 -4.23
N ASP A 115 -8.61 -8.48 -3.45
CA ASP A 115 -9.28 -7.82 -2.35
C ASP A 115 -8.27 -7.37 -1.29
N GLN A 116 -7.26 -8.19 -1.01
CA GLN A 116 -6.22 -7.82 -0.05
C GLN A 116 -5.44 -6.60 -0.55
N LEU A 117 -5.18 -6.51 -1.84
CA LEU A 117 -4.53 -5.32 -2.39
C LEU A 117 -5.41 -4.10 -2.16
N ALA A 118 -6.71 -4.21 -2.39
CA ALA A 118 -7.60 -3.09 -2.16
C ALA A 118 -7.60 -2.65 -0.70
N ARG A 119 -7.55 -3.61 0.22
CA ARG A 119 -7.50 -3.27 1.65
C ARG A 119 -6.21 -2.55 2.02
N VAL A 120 -5.10 -2.98 1.45
CA VAL A 120 -3.82 -2.31 1.69
C VAL A 120 -3.88 -0.89 1.13
N LEU A 121 -4.40 -0.72 -0.08
CA LEU A 121 -4.49 0.59 -0.71
C LEU A 121 -5.37 1.54 0.09
N LYS A 122 -6.43 1.03 0.72
CA LYS A 122 -7.26 1.87 1.55
C LYS A 122 -6.56 2.33 2.80
N ALA A 123 -5.62 1.55 3.28
CA ALA A 123 -4.94 1.84 4.54
C ALA A 123 -3.77 2.79 4.38
N ILE A 124 -3.27 2.96 3.23
CA ILE A 124 -2.12 3.81 2.99
C ILE A 124 -2.59 5.09 2.30
#